data_3bb3742744fc7be282fdb74b10164eba
#
_entry.id   3bb3742744fc7be282fdb74b10164eba
#
_cell.length_a   1.000
_cell.length_b   1.000
_cell.length_c   1.000
_cell.angle_alpha   90.00
_cell.angle_beta   90.00
_cell.angle_gamma   90.00
#
_symmetry.space_group_name_H-M   'P 1'
#
loop_
_entity.id
_entity.type
_entity.pdbx_description
1 polymer ?
#
loop_
_entity_poly.entity_id
_entity_poly.type
_entity_poly.pdbx_seq_one_letter_code
_entity_poly.pdbx_strand_id
1 'polypeptide(L)'
;MPEPVWVCDPEQTVTHRDKQGVEFQVCAYDPAARAALQSFYEQFEPKRAAQGLPPAGADRIARWLNIVLRGGIHLLACRDGELIGHALLMPTESDEAAEYAVFLRQDMRGRGLGTELNRAALARARESGFRRIWLSVAPHNRAAIRSYEKVGFSFVPNTIYSPEAEMQIEF
;
A
#
# COMPACT_ATOMS: atom_id res chain seq x y z
N MET A 1 8.62 -27.13 11.91
CA MET A 1 7.30 -26.95 11.29
C MET A 1 7.37 -25.78 10.32
N PRO A 2 6.91 -25.92 9.10
CA PRO A 2 6.78 -24.77 8.25
C PRO A 2 5.80 -23.80 8.92
N GLU A 3 6.12 -22.51 8.92
CA GLU A 3 5.18 -21.49 9.39
C GLU A 3 3.87 -21.61 8.60
N PRO A 4 2.70 -21.44 9.23
CA PRO A 4 1.45 -21.49 8.53
C PRO A 4 1.46 -20.37 7.47
N VAL A 5 1.31 -20.76 6.21
CA VAL A 5 1.15 -19.80 5.11
C VAL A 5 -0.17 -19.07 5.38
N TRP A 6 -0.07 -17.77 5.64
CA TRP A 6 -1.27 -16.94 5.76
C TRP A 6 -1.98 -16.89 4.41
N VAL A 7 -3.25 -17.20 4.42
CA VAL A 7 -4.11 -17.16 3.23
C VAL A 7 -5.21 -16.15 3.47
N CYS A 8 -5.49 -15.29 2.50
CA CYS A 8 -6.65 -14.41 2.57
C CYS A 8 -7.93 -15.22 2.78
N ASP A 9 -8.79 -14.76 3.68
CA ASP A 9 -10.12 -15.32 3.84
C ASP A 9 -10.92 -15.21 2.52
N PRO A 10 -11.34 -16.31 1.91
CA PRO A 10 -12.05 -16.28 0.64
C PRO A 10 -13.34 -15.46 0.66
N GLU A 11 -14.02 -15.36 1.81
CA GLU A 11 -15.26 -14.60 1.95
C GLU A 11 -15.03 -13.08 1.99
N GLN A 12 -13.80 -12.66 2.34
CA GLN A 12 -13.44 -11.25 2.47
C GLN A 12 -12.44 -10.81 1.40
N THR A 13 -12.30 -11.59 0.36
CA THR A 13 -11.29 -11.41 -0.68
C THR A 13 -11.94 -11.03 -1.99
N VAL A 14 -11.37 -10.02 -2.65
CA VAL A 14 -11.72 -9.66 -4.03
C VAL A 14 -10.60 -10.10 -4.95
N THR A 15 -10.97 -10.85 -5.98
CA THR A 15 -10.02 -11.29 -7.01
C THR A 15 -9.89 -10.23 -8.10
N HIS A 16 -8.65 -9.87 -8.40
CA HIS A 16 -8.27 -8.97 -9.47
C HIS A 16 -7.39 -9.68 -10.48
N ARG A 17 -7.18 -9.07 -11.64
CA ARG A 17 -6.24 -9.56 -12.66
C ARG A 17 -5.22 -8.47 -12.97
N ASP A 18 -3.98 -8.87 -13.14
CA ASP A 18 -2.93 -7.99 -13.62
C ASP A 18 -3.02 -7.77 -15.15
N LYS A 19 -2.11 -7.00 -15.71
CA LYS A 19 -2.07 -6.71 -17.17
C LYS A 19 -1.86 -7.95 -18.05
N GLN A 20 -1.33 -9.02 -17.48
CA GLN A 20 -1.10 -10.30 -18.17
C GLN A 20 -2.25 -11.27 -17.96
N GLY A 21 -3.32 -10.86 -17.26
CA GLY A 21 -4.47 -11.69 -16.95
C GLY A 21 -4.25 -12.65 -15.78
N VAL A 22 -3.15 -12.51 -15.03
CA VAL A 22 -2.85 -13.37 -13.89
C VAL A 22 -3.60 -12.86 -12.66
N GLU A 23 -4.27 -13.76 -11.97
CA GLU A 23 -5.07 -13.43 -10.79
C GLU A 23 -4.23 -13.12 -9.56
N PHE A 24 -4.72 -12.21 -8.75
CA PHE A 24 -4.25 -11.95 -7.39
C PHE A 24 -5.44 -11.53 -6.52
N GLN A 25 -5.30 -11.68 -5.20
CA GLN A 25 -6.37 -11.39 -4.26
C GLN A 25 -6.03 -10.13 -3.45
N VAL A 26 -7.05 -9.35 -3.16
CA VAL A 26 -6.96 -8.20 -2.25
C VAL A 26 -7.90 -8.44 -1.09
N CYS A 27 -7.41 -8.31 0.13
CA CYS A 27 -8.19 -8.47 1.35
C CYS A 27 -7.79 -7.46 2.43
N ALA A 28 -8.67 -7.26 3.41
CA ALA A 28 -8.33 -6.46 4.58
C ALA A 28 -7.29 -7.18 5.46
N TYR A 29 -6.44 -6.39 6.13
CA TYR A 29 -5.50 -6.94 7.10
C TYR A 29 -6.22 -7.66 8.24
N ASP A 30 -5.70 -8.82 8.60
CA ASP A 30 -6.05 -9.58 9.79
C ASP A 30 -4.79 -9.83 10.62
N PRO A 31 -4.86 -9.85 11.97
CA PRO A 31 -3.71 -10.14 12.83
C PRO A 31 -2.97 -11.43 12.50
N ALA A 32 -3.64 -12.42 11.92
CA ALA A 32 -3.01 -13.64 11.42
C ALA A 32 -1.95 -13.38 10.34
N ALA A 33 -2.03 -12.25 9.64
CA ALA A 33 -1.07 -11.85 8.62
C ALA A 33 0.16 -11.10 9.16
N ARG A 34 0.24 -10.87 10.48
CA ARG A 34 1.32 -10.07 11.08
C ARG A 34 2.72 -10.61 10.78
N ALA A 35 2.90 -11.92 10.90
CA ALA A 35 4.18 -12.56 10.59
C ALA A 35 4.53 -12.47 9.11
N ALA A 36 3.55 -12.62 8.21
CA ALA A 36 3.73 -12.46 6.78
C ALA A 36 4.14 -11.03 6.40
N LEU A 37 3.55 -10.02 7.04
CA LEU A 37 3.96 -8.61 6.87
C LEU A 37 5.38 -8.36 7.34
N GLN A 38 5.78 -8.91 8.47
CA GLN A 38 7.15 -8.81 8.96
C GLN A 38 8.14 -9.35 7.92
N SER A 39 7.92 -10.56 7.41
CA SER A 39 8.75 -11.18 6.37
C SER A 39 8.74 -10.38 5.08
N PHE A 40 7.59 -9.87 4.66
CA PHE A 40 7.45 -9.02 3.48
C PHE A 40 8.36 -7.79 3.55
N TYR A 41 8.35 -7.08 4.67
CA TYR A 41 9.18 -5.88 4.84
C TYR A 41 10.66 -6.17 5.08
N GLU A 42 11.00 -7.30 5.69
CA GLU A 42 12.40 -7.73 5.81
C GLU A 42 13.06 -7.99 4.45
N GLN A 43 12.29 -8.46 3.48
CA GLN A 43 12.73 -8.74 2.12
C GLN A 43 12.47 -7.59 1.14
N PHE A 44 11.75 -6.56 1.56
CA PHE A 44 11.35 -5.44 0.70
C PHE A 44 12.56 -4.61 0.28
N GLU A 45 12.62 -4.26 -1.00
CA GLU A 45 13.61 -3.37 -1.59
C GLU A 45 12.91 -2.22 -2.35
N PRO A 46 13.47 -1.02 -2.35
CA PRO A 46 14.74 -0.60 -1.74
C PRO A 46 14.61 -0.31 -0.24
N LYS A 47 15.65 -0.67 0.51
CA LYS A 47 15.79 -0.30 1.93
C LYS A 47 16.56 1.00 2.02
N ARG A 48 15.84 2.11 2.06
CA ARG A 48 16.47 3.43 2.22
C ARG A 48 15.89 4.15 3.44
N ALA A 49 16.74 4.94 4.08
CA ALA A 49 16.34 5.86 5.12
C ALA A 49 15.63 7.11 4.52
N ALA A 50 14.83 6.95 3.48
CA ALA A 50 14.03 8.02 2.90
C ALA A 50 12.67 8.06 3.59
N GLN A 51 12.14 9.25 3.74
CA GLN A 51 10.81 9.45 4.28
C GLN A 51 9.77 8.67 3.44
N GLY A 52 8.85 7.98 4.10
CA GLY A 52 7.82 7.18 3.44
C GLY A 52 8.24 5.78 3.00
N LEU A 53 9.47 5.36 3.26
CA LEU A 53 9.93 3.99 3.03
C LEU A 53 9.96 3.19 4.33
N PRO A 54 9.76 1.85 4.27
CA PRO A 54 9.90 1.01 5.45
C PRO A 54 11.30 1.11 6.05
N PRO A 55 11.45 1.00 7.37
CA PRO A 55 12.76 0.99 7.99
C PRO A 55 13.56 -0.25 7.59
N ALA A 56 14.88 -0.17 7.74
CA ALA A 56 15.76 -1.31 7.58
C ALA A 56 15.97 -2.03 8.93
N GLY A 57 16.06 -3.36 8.88
CA GLY A 57 16.33 -4.21 10.04
C GLY A 57 15.07 -4.74 10.73
N ALA A 58 15.12 -6.01 11.12
CA ALA A 58 13.97 -6.75 11.67
C ALA A 58 13.32 -6.04 12.87
N ASP A 59 14.12 -5.55 13.83
CA ASP A 59 13.60 -4.90 15.04
C ASP A 59 12.92 -3.56 14.73
N ARG A 60 13.46 -2.79 13.79
CA ARG A 60 12.86 -1.52 13.37
C ARG A 60 11.56 -1.74 12.60
N ILE A 61 11.53 -2.74 11.74
CA ILE A 61 10.32 -3.16 11.02
C ILE A 61 9.23 -3.58 12.01
N ALA A 62 9.58 -4.42 12.99
CA ALA A 62 8.63 -4.86 14.01
C ALA A 62 8.04 -3.69 14.80
N ARG A 63 8.85 -2.73 15.23
CA ARG A 63 8.38 -1.53 15.92
C ARG A 63 7.50 -0.65 15.04
N TRP A 64 7.90 -0.45 13.81
CA TRP A 64 7.13 0.33 12.83
C TRP A 64 5.76 -0.30 12.57
N LEU A 65 5.72 -1.62 12.33
CA LEU A 65 4.45 -2.35 12.13
C LEU A 65 3.56 -2.29 13.37
N ASN A 66 4.12 -2.39 14.57
CA ASN A 66 3.35 -2.25 15.80
C ASN A 66 2.68 -0.87 15.93
N ILE A 67 3.27 0.16 15.34
CA ILE A 67 2.69 1.51 15.33
C ILE A 67 1.64 1.64 14.24
N VAL A 68 1.97 1.33 12.99
CA VAL A 68 1.07 1.58 11.85
C VAL A 68 -0.15 0.68 11.84
N LEU A 69 -0.04 -0.54 12.37
CA LEU A 69 -1.16 -1.48 12.43
C LEU A 69 -2.15 -1.23 13.57
N ARG A 70 -1.90 -0.26 14.46
CA ARG A 70 -2.83 0.12 15.52
C ARG A 70 -4.06 0.85 15.02
N GLY A 71 -3.99 1.45 13.84
CA GLY A 71 -5.08 2.22 13.27
C GLY A 71 -4.99 2.29 11.77
N GLY A 72 -5.90 3.05 11.18
CA GLY A 72 -5.98 3.19 9.73
C GLY A 72 -6.62 1.99 9.04
N ILE A 73 -6.52 2.00 7.74
CA ILE A 73 -7.03 0.94 6.87
C ILE A 73 -5.84 0.26 6.19
N HIS A 74 -5.79 -1.05 6.25
CA HIS A 74 -4.73 -1.85 5.66
C HIS A 74 -5.31 -2.88 4.72
N LEU A 75 -4.85 -2.88 3.47
CA LEU A 75 -5.20 -3.87 2.47
C LEU A 75 -3.97 -4.68 2.07
N LEU A 76 -4.14 -5.96 1.90
CA LEU A 76 -3.10 -6.89 1.51
C LEU A 76 -3.38 -7.44 0.11
N ALA A 77 -2.34 -7.53 -0.71
CA ALA A 77 -2.41 -8.21 -1.99
C ALA A 77 -1.63 -9.52 -1.91
N CYS A 78 -2.25 -10.58 -2.37
CA CYS A 78 -1.70 -11.94 -2.30
C CYS A 78 -1.81 -12.64 -3.64
N ARG A 79 -0.84 -13.51 -3.91
CA ARG A 79 -0.83 -14.41 -5.06
C ARG A 79 -0.23 -15.74 -4.65
N ASP A 80 -0.93 -16.83 -4.97
CA ASP A 80 -0.49 -18.20 -4.64
C ASP A 80 -0.15 -18.38 -3.14
N GLY A 81 -0.94 -17.75 -2.26
CA GLY A 81 -0.71 -17.80 -0.81
C GLY A 81 0.41 -16.92 -0.29
N GLU A 82 1.09 -16.18 -1.15
CA GLU A 82 2.18 -15.27 -0.78
C GLU A 82 1.71 -13.82 -0.75
N LEU A 83 2.17 -13.07 0.26
CA LEU A 83 1.96 -11.63 0.34
C LEU A 83 2.85 -10.92 -0.68
N ILE A 84 2.24 -10.16 -1.59
CA ILE A 84 2.93 -9.44 -2.66
C ILE A 84 2.80 -7.93 -2.58
N GLY A 85 1.91 -7.42 -1.74
CA GLY A 85 1.71 -5.99 -1.58
C GLY A 85 0.93 -5.61 -0.33
N HIS A 86 1.13 -4.37 0.09
CA HIS A 86 0.44 -3.77 1.23
C HIS A 86 0.10 -2.32 0.90
N ALA A 87 -1.16 -1.96 1.03
CA ALA A 87 -1.64 -0.59 0.93
C ALA A 87 -2.16 -0.13 2.30
N LEU A 88 -1.82 1.09 2.69
CA LEU A 88 -2.26 1.64 3.96
C LEU A 88 -2.78 3.06 3.82
N LEU A 89 -3.86 3.34 4.54
CA LEU A 89 -4.49 4.65 4.69
C LEU A 89 -4.44 5.02 6.17
N MET A 90 -3.60 5.99 6.50
CA MET A 90 -3.44 6.44 7.88
C MET A 90 -4.17 7.78 8.08
N PRO A 91 -5.17 7.83 8.97
CA PRO A 91 -5.85 9.09 9.27
C PRO A 91 -4.86 10.16 9.71
N THR A 92 -5.04 11.38 9.20
CA THR A 92 -4.27 12.54 9.63
C THR A 92 -5.05 13.34 10.69
N GLU A 93 -4.57 14.53 11.07
CA GLU A 93 -5.22 15.35 12.10
C GLU A 93 -6.68 15.69 11.81
N SER A 94 -7.06 15.70 10.53
CA SER A 94 -8.45 15.79 10.12
C SER A 94 -9.04 14.38 9.95
N ASP A 95 -10.14 14.08 10.63
CA ASP A 95 -10.85 12.81 10.50
C ASP A 95 -11.34 12.54 9.07
N GLU A 96 -11.35 13.55 8.22
CA GLU A 96 -11.79 13.44 6.82
C GLU A 96 -10.65 13.22 5.83
N ALA A 97 -9.39 13.21 6.29
CA ALA A 97 -8.22 13.05 5.45
C ALA A 97 -7.33 11.90 5.91
N ALA A 98 -6.72 11.20 4.96
CA ALA A 98 -5.75 10.15 5.25
C ALA A 98 -4.55 10.23 4.30
N GLU A 99 -3.38 9.88 4.84
CA GLU A 99 -2.18 9.66 4.04
C GLU A 99 -2.20 8.23 3.50
N TYR A 100 -1.86 8.10 2.22
CA TYR A 100 -1.83 6.82 1.52
C TYR A 100 -0.40 6.40 1.21
N ALA A 101 -0.10 5.14 1.42
CA ALA A 101 1.12 4.51 0.96
C ALA A 101 0.83 3.12 0.42
N VAL A 102 1.62 2.69 -0.57
CA VAL A 102 1.53 1.36 -1.17
C VAL A 102 2.92 0.80 -1.41
N PHE A 103 3.09 -0.45 -1.07
CA PHE A 103 4.34 -1.19 -1.22
C PHE A 103 4.07 -2.48 -1.98
N LEU A 104 4.82 -2.70 -3.05
CA LEU A 104 4.75 -3.92 -3.85
C LEU A 104 6.10 -4.63 -3.85
N ARG A 105 6.08 -5.95 -3.75
CA ARG A 105 7.26 -6.77 -3.97
C ARG A 105 7.84 -6.45 -5.35
N GLN A 106 9.17 -6.30 -5.45
CA GLN A 106 9.80 -5.76 -6.66
C GLN A 106 9.56 -6.60 -7.91
N ASP A 107 9.44 -7.93 -7.79
CA ASP A 107 9.14 -8.83 -8.90
C ASP A 107 7.70 -8.72 -9.41
N MET A 108 6.84 -8.04 -8.65
CA MET A 108 5.43 -7.80 -9.00
C MET A 108 5.19 -6.39 -9.57
N ARG A 109 6.21 -5.57 -9.67
CA ARG A 109 6.10 -4.21 -10.25
C ARG A 109 5.95 -4.25 -11.76
N GLY A 110 5.32 -3.23 -12.33
CA GLY A 110 5.13 -3.10 -13.77
C GLY A 110 4.04 -4.00 -14.37
N ARG A 111 3.26 -4.69 -13.54
CA ARG A 111 2.20 -5.62 -13.96
C ARG A 111 0.78 -5.07 -13.79
N GLY A 112 0.63 -3.83 -13.33
CA GLY A 112 -0.68 -3.21 -13.08
C GLY A 112 -1.29 -3.50 -11.72
N LEU A 113 -0.61 -4.26 -10.84
CA LEU A 113 -1.09 -4.55 -9.50
C LEU A 113 -1.24 -3.29 -8.65
N GLY A 114 -0.28 -2.37 -8.74
CA GLY A 114 -0.31 -1.10 -8.01
C GLY A 114 -1.56 -0.29 -8.32
N THR A 115 -1.94 -0.20 -9.58
CA THR A 115 -3.16 0.50 -9.99
C THR A 115 -4.43 -0.14 -9.43
N GLU A 116 -4.52 -1.47 -9.46
CA GLU A 116 -5.68 -2.19 -8.91
C GLU A 116 -5.73 -2.09 -7.38
N LEU A 117 -4.60 -2.17 -6.72
CA LEU A 117 -4.52 -1.99 -5.27
C LEU A 117 -4.88 -0.55 -4.86
N ASN A 118 -4.45 0.43 -5.63
CA ASN A 118 -4.83 1.84 -5.44
C ASN A 118 -6.36 2.02 -5.57
N ARG A 119 -6.99 1.39 -6.58
CA ARG A 119 -8.46 1.44 -6.73
C ARG A 119 -9.18 0.84 -5.54
N ALA A 120 -8.75 -0.32 -5.08
CA ALA A 120 -9.33 -0.97 -3.91
C ALA A 120 -9.19 -0.10 -2.66
N ALA A 121 -8.03 0.51 -2.45
CA ALA A 121 -7.78 1.40 -1.33
C ALA A 121 -8.67 2.66 -1.36
N LEU A 122 -8.83 3.28 -2.53
CA LEU A 122 -9.69 4.45 -2.68
C LEU A 122 -11.18 4.12 -2.50
N ALA A 123 -11.64 2.99 -2.98
CA ALA A 123 -13.01 2.52 -2.73
C ALA A 123 -13.25 2.35 -1.23
N ARG A 124 -12.30 1.74 -0.53
CA ARG A 124 -12.37 1.56 0.92
C ARG A 124 -12.33 2.89 1.67
N ALA A 125 -11.53 3.83 1.21
CA ALA A 125 -11.46 5.17 1.80
C ALA A 125 -12.79 5.91 1.72
N ARG A 126 -13.45 5.86 0.56
CA ARG A 126 -14.78 6.44 0.37
C ARG A 126 -15.82 5.83 1.29
N GLU A 127 -15.87 4.50 1.35
CA GLU A 127 -16.79 3.75 2.23
C GLU A 127 -16.58 4.09 3.70
N SER A 128 -15.35 4.42 4.08
CA SER A 128 -14.97 4.79 5.46
C SER A 128 -15.20 6.26 5.79
N GLY A 129 -15.67 7.07 4.83
CA GLY A 129 -16.01 8.48 5.05
C GLY A 129 -14.89 9.47 4.85
N PHE A 130 -13.74 9.06 4.37
CA PHE A 130 -12.67 9.99 3.99
C PHE A 130 -13.09 10.83 2.78
N ARG A 131 -12.75 12.12 2.82
CA ARG A 131 -13.00 13.06 1.73
C ARG A 131 -11.77 13.43 0.94
N ARG A 132 -10.60 13.31 1.56
CA ARG A 132 -9.32 13.62 0.92
C ARG A 132 -8.29 12.56 1.25
N ILE A 133 -7.65 12.07 0.21
CA ILE A 133 -6.49 11.18 0.33
C ILE A 133 -5.30 11.88 -0.31
N TRP A 134 -4.17 11.88 0.39
CA TRP A 134 -2.93 12.46 -0.10
C TRP A 134 -1.76 11.49 0.08
N LEU A 135 -0.72 11.69 -0.69
CA LEU A 135 0.49 10.88 -0.65
C LEU A 135 1.71 11.73 -0.99
N SER A 136 2.86 11.23 -0.58
CA SER A 136 4.17 11.74 -1.01
C SER A 136 4.80 10.78 -1.99
N VAL A 137 5.43 11.30 -3.03
CA VAL A 137 6.10 10.49 -4.06
C VAL A 137 7.35 11.19 -4.55
N ALA A 138 8.44 10.43 -4.75
CA ALA A 138 9.63 10.96 -5.37
C ALA A 138 9.33 11.38 -6.82
N PRO A 139 9.69 12.61 -7.25
CA PRO A 139 9.33 13.12 -8.59
C PRO A 139 9.87 12.27 -9.75
N HIS A 140 10.94 11.52 -9.53
CA HIS A 140 11.51 10.62 -10.54
C HIS A 140 10.83 9.25 -10.61
N ASN A 141 9.97 8.92 -9.66
CA ASN A 141 9.24 7.65 -9.63
C ASN A 141 8.02 7.69 -10.57
N ARG A 142 8.30 7.71 -11.86
CA ARG A 142 7.27 7.88 -12.90
C ARG A 142 6.26 6.75 -12.94
N ALA A 143 6.68 5.53 -12.63
CA ALA A 143 5.78 4.38 -12.62
C ALA A 143 4.70 4.51 -11.54
N ALA A 144 5.09 4.91 -10.32
CA ALA A 144 4.16 5.16 -9.23
C ALA A 144 3.22 6.33 -9.57
N ILE A 145 3.77 7.45 -10.05
CA ILE A 145 2.99 8.63 -10.43
C ILE A 145 1.91 8.25 -11.45
N ARG A 146 2.26 7.53 -12.52
CA ARG A 146 1.29 7.08 -13.51
C ARG A 146 0.20 6.19 -12.91
N SER A 147 0.55 5.31 -11.98
CA SER A 147 -0.44 4.46 -11.31
C SER A 147 -1.41 5.26 -10.45
N TYR A 148 -0.93 6.33 -9.80
CA TYR A 148 -1.78 7.24 -9.02
C TYR A 148 -2.67 8.09 -9.92
N GLU A 149 -2.13 8.66 -10.99
CA GLU A 149 -2.91 9.44 -11.97
C GLU A 149 -4.06 8.63 -12.59
N LYS A 150 -3.83 7.35 -12.87
CA LYS A 150 -4.86 6.46 -13.44
C LYS A 150 -6.08 6.29 -12.54
N VAL A 151 -5.92 6.45 -11.24
CA VAL A 151 -7.03 6.33 -10.29
C VAL A 151 -7.57 7.68 -9.81
N GLY A 152 -7.03 8.78 -10.32
CA GLY A 152 -7.56 10.13 -10.11
C GLY A 152 -6.75 11.06 -9.23
N PHE A 153 -5.58 10.66 -8.76
CA PHE A 153 -4.69 11.58 -8.04
C PHE A 153 -4.12 12.65 -8.97
N SER A 154 -3.97 13.84 -8.45
CA SER A 154 -3.29 14.96 -9.12
C SER A 154 -2.26 15.60 -8.19
N PHE A 155 -1.27 16.25 -8.77
CA PHE A 155 -0.24 16.94 -7.99
C PHE A 155 -0.83 18.10 -7.19
N VAL A 156 -0.38 18.23 -5.95
CA VAL A 156 -0.60 19.44 -5.15
C VAL A 156 0.30 20.54 -5.70
N PRO A 157 -0.24 21.72 -6.04
CA PRO A 157 0.56 22.83 -6.59
C PRO A 157 1.76 23.18 -5.71
N ASN A 158 2.88 23.52 -6.35
CA ASN A 158 4.14 23.93 -5.73
C ASN A 158 4.91 22.82 -4.97
N THR A 159 4.47 21.58 -4.98
CA THR A 159 5.21 20.48 -4.34
C THR A 159 6.13 19.73 -5.31
N ILE A 160 5.92 19.88 -6.60
CA ILE A 160 6.68 19.16 -7.65
C ILE A 160 8.19 19.48 -7.64
N TYR A 161 8.58 20.63 -7.09
CA TYR A 161 9.97 21.07 -6.98
C TYR A 161 10.63 20.66 -5.67
N SER A 162 9.87 20.04 -4.76
CA SER A 162 10.39 19.53 -3.50
C SER A 162 11.08 18.18 -3.72
N PRO A 163 11.96 17.72 -2.81
CA PRO A 163 12.53 16.39 -2.86
C PRO A 163 11.47 15.27 -2.96
N GLU A 164 10.30 15.52 -2.36
CA GLU A 164 9.09 14.71 -2.53
C GLU A 164 7.96 15.58 -3.03
N ALA A 165 7.30 15.14 -4.10
CA ALA A 165 6.05 15.74 -4.57
C ALA A 165 4.87 15.20 -3.77
N GLU A 166 3.82 15.99 -3.63
CA GLU A 166 2.56 15.54 -3.06
C GLU A 166 1.50 15.39 -4.15
N MET A 167 0.72 14.34 -4.03
CA MET A 167 -0.47 14.12 -4.85
C MET A 167 -1.68 13.94 -3.95
N GLN A 168 -2.86 14.30 -4.45
CA GLN A 168 -4.11 14.17 -3.70
C GLN A 168 -5.28 13.83 -4.61
N ILE A 169 -6.31 13.29 -3.99
CA ILE A 169 -7.64 13.12 -4.57
C ILE A 169 -8.68 13.57 -3.55
N GLU A 170 -9.68 14.27 -4.01
CA GLU A 170 -10.86 14.66 -3.22
C GLU A 170 -12.10 13.95 -3.76
N PHE A 171 -12.96 13.52 -2.85
CA PHE A 171 -14.20 12.84 -3.19
C PHE A 171 -15.42 13.74 -3.11
#